data_d645cadb13af6d291293ead56beaf7d2
#
_entry.id   d645cadb13af6d291293ead56beaf7d2
#
_cell.length_a   1.000
_cell.length_b   1.000
_cell.length_c   1.000
_cell.angle_alpha   90.00
_cell.angle_beta   90.00
_cell.angle_gamma   90.00
#
_symmetry.space_group_name_H-M   'P 1'
#
loop_
_entity.id
_entity.type
_entity.pdbx_description
1 polymer ?
#
loop_
_entity_poly.entity_id
_entity_poly.type
_entity_poly.pdbx_seq_one_letter_code
_entity_poly.pdbx_strand_id
1 'polypeptide(L)'
;MKKVMLAIGFALAGFLSSQAESQTVSLTIDETQSTTDIVTDGNLGSSQLSGSITLDLQSSGPPSGNAQITELDIVLEDALNFNLAPLGIVRVETEAGAVSISMVTPGPPGTIAAGSFDQLANLTMFNGSLDLIDPLGLAGGSQAIDLSTVELSAIDFNSINVTQAGDEITVSGALTISEMLDFGAGGIPIEVDVTFVATGVLPDVLLGDVSLDGTVNFLDIAPFIAVLSAQGFQAEADIDGNGVVNFLDIQPFIDILSQ
;
A
#
# COMPACT_ATOMS: atom_id res chain seq x y z
N MET A 1 44.82 49.85 -19.06
CA MET A 1 44.17 48.91 -18.12
C MET A 1 42.98 48.28 -18.79
N LYS A 2 43.11 47.07 -19.32
CA LYS A 2 42.00 46.31 -19.95
C LYS A 2 41.32 45.49 -18.90
N LYS A 3 40.01 45.73 -18.66
CA LYS A 3 39.16 44.91 -17.80
C LYS A 3 38.75 43.69 -18.60
N VAL A 4 39.21 42.51 -18.16
CA VAL A 4 38.73 41.22 -18.65
C VAL A 4 37.45 40.88 -17.84
N MET A 5 36.31 40.80 -18.51
CA MET A 5 35.03 40.40 -17.95
C MET A 5 34.92 38.87 -18.13
N LEU A 6 35.07 38.12 -17.04
CA LEU A 6 34.91 36.68 -17.03
C LEU A 6 33.41 36.38 -16.88
N ALA A 7 32.79 35.96 -17.96
CA ALA A 7 31.42 35.45 -17.92
C ALA A 7 31.41 34.01 -17.41
N ILE A 8 30.97 33.80 -16.17
CA ILE A 8 30.73 32.48 -15.62
C ILE A 8 29.33 32.07 -16.10
N GLY A 9 29.29 31.22 -17.12
CA GLY A 9 28.08 30.54 -17.55
C GLY A 9 27.73 29.44 -16.53
N PHE A 10 26.70 29.67 -15.72
CA PHE A 10 26.07 28.60 -14.94
C PHE A 10 25.30 27.75 -15.93
N ALA A 11 25.83 26.59 -16.27
CA ALA A 11 25.07 25.52 -16.88
C ALA A 11 24.16 24.92 -15.79
N LEU A 12 22.90 25.36 -15.75
CA LEU A 12 21.86 24.70 -14.98
C LEU A 12 21.53 23.37 -15.68
N ALA A 13 22.28 22.32 -15.35
CA ALA A 13 21.91 20.97 -15.70
C ALA A 13 20.64 20.67 -14.88
N GLY A 14 19.49 20.94 -15.46
CA GLY A 14 18.23 20.44 -14.94
C GLY A 14 18.29 18.92 -14.97
N PHE A 15 18.41 18.31 -13.81
CA PHE A 15 18.05 16.92 -13.63
C PHE A 15 16.53 16.84 -13.86
N LEU A 16 16.14 16.58 -15.11
CA LEU A 16 14.81 16.05 -15.39
C LEU A 16 14.84 14.62 -14.88
N SER A 17 14.40 14.41 -13.65
CA SER A 17 14.00 13.08 -13.20
C SER A 17 12.87 12.69 -14.15
N SER A 18 13.08 11.68 -14.99
CA SER A 18 11.99 10.98 -15.64
C SER A 18 11.11 10.46 -14.51
N GLN A 19 9.94 11.05 -14.33
CA GLN A 19 8.94 10.48 -13.44
C GLN A 19 8.47 9.23 -14.17
N ALA A 20 8.83 8.06 -13.66
CA ALA A 20 8.19 6.84 -14.06
C ALA A 20 6.70 6.98 -13.71
N GLU A 21 5.82 6.68 -14.63
CA GLU A 21 4.40 6.64 -14.32
C GLU A 21 4.13 5.57 -13.30
N SER A 22 3.22 5.91 -12.43
CA SER A 22 2.74 5.07 -11.36
C SER A 22 1.47 4.37 -11.84
N GLN A 23 1.47 3.04 -11.80
CA GLN A 23 0.28 2.24 -12.01
C GLN A 23 -0.32 1.89 -10.65
N THR A 24 -1.55 2.33 -10.43
CA THR A 24 -2.27 2.04 -9.18
C THR A 24 -3.14 0.81 -9.36
N VAL A 25 -2.97 -0.18 -8.49
CA VAL A 25 -3.71 -1.44 -8.49
C VAL A 25 -4.48 -1.58 -7.19
N SER A 26 -5.79 -1.81 -7.29
CA SER A 26 -6.61 -2.20 -6.13
C SER A 26 -6.59 -3.72 -5.99
N LEU A 27 -6.18 -4.19 -4.82
CA LEU A 27 -6.05 -5.61 -4.49
C LEU A 27 -7.10 -5.97 -3.44
N THR A 28 -7.72 -7.13 -3.59
CA THR A 28 -8.64 -7.69 -2.60
C THR A 28 -7.91 -8.74 -1.76
N ILE A 29 -8.09 -8.69 -0.45
CA ILE A 29 -7.50 -9.66 0.48
C ILE A 29 -8.22 -11.01 0.33
N ASP A 30 -7.44 -12.07 0.18
CA ASP A 30 -7.94 -13.45 0.17
C ASP A 30 -8.17 -13.92 1.61
N GLU A 31 -9.44 -13.97 2.02
CA GLU A 31 -9.86 -14.37 3.38
C GLU A 31 -9.37 -15.75 3.77
N THR A 32 -9.21 -16.66 2.80
CA THR A 32 -8.79 -18.04 3.07
C THR A 32 -7.31 -18.19 3.34
N GLN A 33 -6.51 -17.20 2.93
CA GLN A 33 -5.05 -17.19 3.06
C GLN A 33 -4.54 -16.07 3.98
N SER A 34 -5.46 -15.26 4.53
CA SER A 34 -5.11 -14.12 5.35
C SER A 34 -5.65 -14.29 6.76
N THR A 35 -4.77 -14.18 7.73
CA THR A 35 -5.11 -14.39 9.15
C THR A 35 -4.39 -13.39 10.03
N THR A 36 -4.98 -13.13 11.19
CA THR A 36 -4.29 -12.43 12.29
C THR A 36 -4.35 -13.28 13.56
N ASP A 37 -3.25 -13.23 14.30
CA ASP A 37 -3.16 -13.75 15.66
C ASP A 37 -2.91 -12.58 16.62
N ILE A 38 -3.71 -12.50 17.67
CA ILE A 38 -3.59 -11.47 18.70
C ILE A 38 -3.16 -12.14 19.99
N VAL A 39 -1.96 -11.80 20.46
CA VAL A 39 -1.36 -12.40 21.65
C VAL A 39 -1.31 -11.38 22.78
N THR A 40 -1.85 -11.78 23.94
CA THR A 40 -1.77 -10.99 25.19
C THR A 40 -1.43 -11.94 26.35
N ASP A 41 -0.32 -11.73 27.05
CA ASP A 41 0.09 -12.52 28.21
C ASP A 41 -0.08 -14.06 28.03
N GLY A 42 0.15 -14.57 26.80
CA GLY A 42 0.02 -15.99 26.46
C GLY A 42 -1.38 -16.46 26.12
N ASN A 43 -2.36 -15.56 26.06
CA ASN A 43 -3.67 -15.85 25.49
C ASN A 43 -3.69 -15.46 24.00
N LEU A 44 -4.37 -16.24 23.18
CA LEU A 44 -4.41 -16.10 21.74
C LEU A 44 -5.87 -15.88 21.28
N GLY A 45 -6.09 -14.81 20.52
CA GLY A 45 -7.25 -14.65 19.66
C GLY A 45 -6.80 -14.71 18.21
N SER A 46 -7.58 -15.30 17.33
CA SER A 46 -7.29 -15.35 15.90
C SER A 46 -8.51 -14.99 15.08
N SER A 47 -8.29 -14.42 13.91
CA SER A 47 -9.35 -14.07 12.95
C SER A 47 -8.86 -14.25 11.52
N GLN A 48 -9.78 -14.60 10.64
CA GLN A 48 -9.60 -14.39 9.21
C GLN A 48 -9.65 -12.90 8.90
N LEU A 49 -9.03 -12.52 7.78
CA LEU A 49 -8.93 -11.13 7.35
C LEU A 49 -9.58 -10.95 5.99
N SER A 50 -10.37 -9.88 5.86
CA SER A 50 -10.84 -9.37 4.58
C SER A 50 -10.38 -7.92 4.37
N GLY A 51 -10.72 -7.35 3.23
CA GLY A 51 -10.46 -5.94 2.95
C GLY A 51 -9.73 -5.70 1.65
N SER A 52 -9.01 -4.58 1.57
CA SER A 52 -8.34 -4.14 0.35
C SER A 52 -7.00 -3.48 0.62
N ILE A 53 -6.15 -3.54 -0.40
CA ILE A 53 -4.86 -2.87 -0.45
C ILE A 53 -4.78 -2.11 -1.77
N THR A 54 -4.39 -0.84 -1.73
CA THR A 54 -4.03 -0.09 -2.93
C THR A 54 -2.53 -0.06 -3.06
N LEU A 55 -2.03 -0.62 -4.15
CA LEU A 55 -0.60 -0.68 -4.49
C LEU A 55 -0.30 0.27 -5.63
N ASP A 56 0.71 1.10 -5.44
CA ASP A 56 1.27 1.99 -6.45
C ASP A 56 2.60 1.42 -6.95
N LEU A 57 2.65 1.07 -8.23
CA LEU A 57 3.83 0.53 -8.90
C LEU A 57 4.48 1.63 -9.75
N GLN A 58 5.64 2.08 -9.34
CA GLN A 58 6.41 3.11 -10.04
C GLN A 58 7.40 2.46 -11.00
N SER A 59 7.15 2.59 -12.30
CA SER A 59 7.85 1.96 -13.42
C SER A 59 7.45 0.51 -13.76
N SER A 60 7.68 0.13 -14.98
CA SER A 60 7.40 -1.11 -15.72
C SER A 60 7.18 -2.43 -14.94
N GLY A 61 6.34 -2.45 -13.91
CA GLY A 61 5.86 -3.68 -13.26
C GLY A 61 6.89 -4.53 -12.49
N PRO A 62 6.42 -5.45 -11.61
CA PRO A 62 7.30 -6.44 -10.96
C PRO A 62 8.04 -7.31 -12.01
N PRO A 63 9.32 -7.70 -11.78
CA PRO A 63 9.99 -7.69 -10.48
C PRO A 63 10.95 -6.52 -10.23
N SER A 64 10.86 -5.42 -10.96
CA SER A 64 11.77 -4.27 -10.82
C SER A 64 11.02 -2.95 -10.70
N GLY A 65 11.65 -1.93 -10.11
CA GLY A 65 11.06 -0.62 -9.87
C GLY A 65 10.82 -0.33 -8.41
N ASN A 66 9.93 0.61 -8.13
CA ASN A 66 9.49 0.91 -6.77
C ASN A 66 8.03 0.51 -6.58
N ALA A 67 7.67 0.17 -5.37
CA ALA A 67 6.29 -0.10 -4.98
C ALA A 67 5.96 0.65 -3.70
N GLN A 68 4.69 1.04 -3.57
CA GLN A 68 4.17 1.68 -2.36
C GLN A 68 2.75 1.17 -2.12
N ILE A 69 2.50 0.66 -0.93
CA ILE A 69 1.13 0.49 -0.45
C ILE A 69 0.66 1.88 -0.03
N THR A 70 -0.32 2.42 -0.74
CA THR A 70 -0.85 3.76 -0.50
C THR A 70 -2.09 3.77 0.37
N GLU A 71 -2.84 2.66 0.32
CA GLU A 71 -4.01 2.44 1.18
C GLU A 71 -4.01 0.99 1.65
N LEU A 72 -4.43 0.81 2.88
CA LEU A 72 -4.63 -0.50 3.52
C LEU A 72 -5.90 -0.38 4.35
N ASP A 73 -6.82 -1.29 4.14
CA ASP A 73 -8.00 -1.47 4.97
C ASP A 73 -8.23 -2.96 5.19
N ILE A 74 -7.99 -3.40 6.41
CA ILE A 74 -8.08 -4.81 6.83
C ILE A 74 -9.16 -4.92 7.89
N VAL A 75 -10.09 -5.84 7.70
CA VAL A 75 -11.18 -6.13 8.64
C VAL A 75 -10.96 -7.51 9.27
N LEU A 76 -11.15 -7.60 10.56
CA LEU A 76 -11.17 -8.86 11.31
C LEU A 76 -12.56 -9.50 11.17
N GLU A 77 -12.64 -10.61 10.46
CA GLU A 77 -13.93 -11.24 10.13
C GLU A 77 -14.55 -12.01 11.30
N ASP A 78 -13.72 -12.54 12.21
CA ASP A 78 -14.20 -13.34 13.31
C ASP A 78 -14.38 -12.52 14.58
N ALA A 79 -15.38 -12.90 15.39
CA ALA A 79 -15.50 -12.37 16.73
C ALA A 79 -14.35 -12.83 17.62
N LEU A 80 -13.70 -11.89 18.30
CA LEU A 80 -12.62 -12.21 19.23
C LEU A 80 -13.20 -12.39 20.64
N ASN A 81 -12.71 -13.41 21.32
CA ASN A 81 -13.01 -13.63 22.74
C ASN A 81 -11.81 -14.29 23.41
N PHE A 82 -11.03 -13.51 24.15
CA PHE A 82 -9.86 -14.01 24.86
C PHE A 82 -9.68 -13.36 26.23
N ASN A 83 -9.04 -14.09 27.15
CA ASN A 83 -8.79 -13.59 28.49
C ASN A 83 -7.54 -12.73 28.53
N LEU A 84 -7.65 -11.60 29.26
CA LEU A 84 -6.50 -10.79 29.63
C LEU A 84 -5.98 -11.27 30.99
N ALA A 85 -4.72 -11.69 31.00
CA ALA A 85 -3.84 -11.94 32.14
C ALA A 85 -4.35 -12.62 33.44
N PRO A 86 -3.47 -12.91 34.38
CA PRO A 86 -3.26 -14.23 35.00
C PRO A 86 -4.46 -14.80 35.76
N LEU A 87 -5.56 -14.05 35.88
CA LEU A 87 -6.72 -14.48 36.65
C LEU A 87 -7.88 -15.02 35.82
N GLY A 88 -7.81 -14.94 34.46
CA GLY A 88 -8.85 -15.45 33.56
C GLY A 88 -10.27 -14.82 33.75
N ILE A 89 -10.34 -13.71 34.48
CA ILE A 89 -11.60 -13.06 34.86
C ILE A 89 -11.89 -11.85 33.99
N VAL A 90 -10.83 -11.15 33.56
CA VAL A 90 -10.92 -10.02 32.62
C VAL A 90 -10.76 -10.59 31.22
N ARG A 91 -11.67 -10.24 30.34
CA ARG A 91 -11.64 -10.71 28.95
C ARG A 91 -11.97 -9.58 27.97
N VAL A 92 -11.52 -9.75 26.76
CA VAL A 92 -11.87 -8.92 25.61
C VAL A 92 -12.85 -9.67 24.74
N GLU A 93 -13.90 -8.99 24.33
CA GLU A 93 -14.86 -9.50 23.34
C GLU A 93 -15.02 -8.47 22.22
N THR A 94 -15.12 -8.96 20.98
CA THR A 94 -15.51 -8.15 19.83
C THR A 94 -16.58 -8.88 19.04
N GLU A 95 -17.42 -8.15 18.34
CA GLU A 95 -18.27 -8.74 17.30
C GLU A 95 -17.47 -9.01 16.03
N ALA A 96 -17.95 -9.94 15.22
CA ALA A 96 -17.38 -10.22 13.90
C ALA A 96 -17.45 -8.96 13.01
N GLY A 97 -16.37 -8.63 12.32
CA GLY A 97 -16.29 -7.44 11.48
C GLY A 97 -16.25 -6.09 12.22
N ALA A 98 -16.18 -6.11 13.56
CA ALA A 98 -16.25 -4.88 14.36
C ALA A 98 -14.91 -4.15 14.47
N VAL A 99 -13.80 -4.79 14.12
CA VAL A 99 -12.46 -4.23 14.23
C VAL A 99 -11.81 -4.20 12.87
N SER A 100 -11.23 -3.08 12.50
CA SER A 100 -10.41 -2.94 11.30
C SER A 100 -9.10 -2.19 11.58
N ILE A 101 -8.15 -2.39 10.68
CA ILE A 101 -6.86 -1.69 10.64
C ILE A 101 -6.82 -0.92 9.33
N SER A 102 -6.62 0.40 9.39
CA SER A 102 -6.48 1.22 8.20
C SER A 102 -5.18 2.03 8.21
N MET A 103 -4.63 2.28 7.02
CA MET A 103 -3.47 3.14 6.87
C MET A 103 -3.90 4.61 6.86
N VAL A 104 -3.28 5.40 7.73
CA VAL A 104 -3.52 6.86 7.83
C VAL A 104 -2.53 7.64 6.95
N THR A 105 -1.27 7.20 6.96
CA THR A 105 -0.23 7.82 6.16
C THR A 105 0.72 6.73 5.67
N PRO A 106 0.85 6.56 4.35
CA PRO A 106 1.82 5.61 3.80
C PRO A 106 3.25 6.10 4.04
N GLY A 107 4.13 5.16 4.28
CA GLY A 107 5.57 5.40 4.26
C GLY A 107 6.10 5.64 2.84
N PRO A 108 7.36 6.01 2.68
CA PRO A 108 7.95 6.20 1.35
C PRO A 108 7.94 4.91 0.52
N PRO A 109 7.96 5.02 -0.83
CA PRO A 109 8.06 3.86 -1.71
C PRO A 109 9.29 3.01 -1.42
N GLY A 110 9.13 1.70 -1.44
CA GLY A 110 10.22 0.73 -1.37
C GLY A 110 10.71 0.31 -2.74
N THR A 111 11.99 -0.06 -2.86
CA THR A 111 12.54 -0.60 -4.10
C THR A 111 12.29 -2.10 -4.16
N ILE A 112 11.70 -2.59 -5.25
CA ILE A 112 11.50 -4.02 -5.47
C ILE A 112 12.84 -4.66 -5.82
N ALA A 113 13.26 -5.60 -4.98
CA ALA A 113 14.46 -6.40 -5.18
C ALA A 113 14.13 -7.89 -5.06
N ALA A 114 14.40 -8.66 -6.11
CA ALA A 114 14.07 -10.10 -6.18
C ALA A 114 12.59 -10.42 -5.89
N GLY A 115 11.68 -9.52 -6.27
CA GLY A 115 10.23 -9.71 -6.10
C GLY A 115 9.69 -9.31 -4.72
N SER A 116 10.48 -8.65 -3.89
CA SER A 116 10.02 -8.11 -2.61
C SER A 116 10.48 -6.68 -2.38
N PHE A 117 9.76 -5.95 -1.54
CA PHE A 117 10.13 -4.59 -1.11
C PHE A 117 9.83 -4.39 0.37
N ASP A 118 10.49 -3.40 0.96
CA ASP A 118 10.23 -2.92 2.30
C ASP A 118 9.59 -1.54 2.21
N GLN A 119 8.57 -1.29 3.03
CA GLN A 119 7.98 0.04 3.18
C GLN A 119 7.94 0.40 4.65
N LEU A 120 8.77 1.35 5.04
CA LEU A 120 9.00 1.70 6.44
C LEU A 120 8.15 2.91 6.85
N ALA A 121 7.92 3.04 8.15
CA ALA A 121 7.26 4.20 8.75
C ALA A 121 5.80 4.43 8.26
N ASN A 122 5.04 3.35 8.04
CA ASN A 122 3.63 3.44 7.74
C ASN A 122 2.85 3.75 9.00
N LEU A 123 2.06 4.82 9.00
CA LEU A 123 1.19 5.13 10.11
C LEU A 123 -0.18 4.49 9.89
N THR A 124 -0.55 3.57 10.77
CA THR A 124 -1.85 2.88 10.76
C THR A 124 -2.64 3.18 12.03
N MET A 125 -3.93 2.94 11.99
CA MET A 125 -4.80 3.02 13.15
C MET A 125 -5.78 1.85 13.20
N PHE A 126 -6.14 1.45 14.40
CA PHE A 126 -7.29 0.58 14.62
C PHE A 126 -8.57 1.39 14.59
N ASN A 127 -9.62 0.79 14.03
CA ASN A 127 -10.96 1.35 14.06
C ASN A 127 -11.90 0.33 14.70
N GLY A 128 -13.05 0.84 15.17
CA GLY A 128 -14.06 0.00 15.78
C GLY A 128 -14.01 0.02 17.30
N SER A 129 -14.61 -0.98 17.91
CA SER A 129 -14.70 -1.08 19.36
C SER A 129 -14.51 -2.51 19.85
N LEU A 130 -14.01 -2.62 21.06
CA LEU A 130 -13.99 -3.87 21.80
C LEU A 130 -14.62 -3.69 23.17
N ASP A 131 -15.20 -4.75 23.71
CA ASP A 131 -15.74 -4.79 25.04
C ASP A 131 -14.74 -5.43 26.01
N LEU A 132 -14.33 -4.66 27.01
CA LEU A 132 -13.59 -5.17 28.16
C LEU A 132 -14.59 -5.64 29.20
N ILE A 133 -14.60 -6.93 29.49
CA ILE A 133 -15.46 -7.55 30.49
C ILE A 133 -14.66 -7.77 31.77
N ASP A 134 -14.88 -6.91 32.76
CA ASP A 134 -14.18 -6.93 34.04
C ASP A 134 -15.18 -6.89 35.22
N PRO A 135 -15.79 -8.03 35.57
CA PRO A 135 -16.83 -8.07 36.61
C PRO A 135 -16.33 -7.76 38.03
N LEU A 136 -15.03 -7.79 38.27
CA LEU A 136 -14.44 -7.54 39.57
C LEU A 136 -13.79 -6.16 39.69
N GLY A 137 -13.74 -5.37 38.61
CA GLY A 137 -13.13 -4.05 38.58
C GLY A 137 -11.60 -4.06 38.69
N LEU A 138 -10.95 -5.15 38.27
CA LEU A 138 -9.49 -5.31 38.35
C LEU A 138 -8.76 -4.42 37.35
N ALA A 139 -9.43 -4.17 36.19
CA ALA A 139 -8.92 -3.32 35.10
C ALA A 139 -9.79 -2.05 34.94
N GLY A 140 -10.42 -1.58 36.02
CA GLY A 140 -11.24 -0.37 35.97
C GLY A 140 -12.73 -0.61 35.75
N GLY A 141 -13.18 -1.87 35.63
CA GLY A 141 -14.57 -2.28 35.40
C GLY A 141 -14.86 -2.57 33.91
N SER A 142 -16.00 -3.19 33.67
CA SER A 142 -16.42 -3.50 32.31
C SER A 142 -16.75 -2.22 31.54
N GLN A 143 -16.21 -2.09 30.33
CA GLN A 143 -16.37 -0.89 29.48
C GLN A 143 -16.17 -1.23 28.00
N ALA A 144 -16.84 -0.47 27.13
CA ALA A 144 -16.55 -0.45 25.70
C ALA A 144 -15.33 0.48 25.45
N ILE A 145 -14.41 0.03 24.62
CA ILE A 145 -13.20 0.76 24.25
C ILE A 145 -13.29 1.09 22.78
N ASP A 146 -13.23 2.39 22.48
CA ASP A 146 -13.15 2.90 21.11
C ASP A 146 -11.69 2.85 20.65
N LEU A 147 -11.41 1.96 19.71
CA LEU A 147 -10.06 1.74 19.19
C LEU A 147 -9.55 2.91 18.34
N SER A 148 -10.42 3.75 17.80
CA SER A 148 -10.01 4.94 17.03
C SER A 148 -9.29 5.98 17.87
N THR A 149 -9.34 5.85 19.20
CA THR A 149 -8.61 6.73 20.12
C THR A 149 -7.19 6.24 20.42
N VAL A 150 -6.82 5.06 19.94
CA VAL A 150 -5.50 4.47 20.10
C VAL A 150 -4.64 4.88 18.91
N GLU A 151 -3.67 5.75 19.13
CA GLU A 151 -2.67 6.07 18.11
C GLU A 151 -1.66 4.92 18.04
N LEU A 152 -1.50 4.35 16.85
CA LEU A 152 -0.48 3.34 16.64
C LEU A 152 0.86 3.99 16.31
N SER A 153 1.92 3.31 16.72
CA SER A 153 3.27 3.61 16.28
C SER A 153 3.42 3.36 14.78
N ALA A 154 4.43 3.97 14.19
CA ALA A 154 4.77 3.70 12.80
C ALA A 154 5.12 2.21 12.63
N ILE A 155 4.52 1.56 11.63
CA ILE A 155 4.70 0.15 11.34
C ILE A 155 5.56 0.00 10.09
N ASP A 156 6.50 -0.92 10.17
CA ASP A 156 7.37 -1.28 9.05
C ASP A 156 6.83 -2.54 8.37
N PHE A 157 6.55 -2.42 7.07
CA PHE A 157 6.25 -3.56 6.22
C PHE A 157 7.56 -4.09 5.66
N ASN A 158 7.98 -5.24 6.14
CA ASN A 158 9.25 -5.86 5.75
C ASN A 158 8.99 -7.04 4.82
N SER A 159 9.76 -7.12 3.74
CA SER A 159 9.73 -8.26 2.79
C SER A 159 8.35 -8.54 2.20
N ILE A 160 7.63 -7.49 1.82
CA ILE A 160 6.38 -7.62 1.08
C ILE A 160 6.68 -8.19 -0.31
N ASN A 161 6.15 -9.38 -0.59
CA ASN A 161 6.34 -10.03 -1.88
C ASN A 161 5.32 -9.50 -2.88
N VAL A 162 5.80 -9.20 -4.09
CA VAL A 162 4.97 -8.81 -5.24
C VAL A 162 5.29 -9.76 -6.39
N THR A 163 4.27 -10.42 -6.91
CA THR A 163 4.39 -11.29 -8.08
C THR A 163 3.35 -10.91 -9.11
N GLN A 164 3.70 -11.11 -10.37
CA GLN A 164 2.82 -10.85 -11.50
C GLN A 164 2.71 -12.10 -12.38
N ALA A 165 1.49 -12.44 -12.77
CA ALA A 165 1.18 -13.52 -13.68
C ALA A 165 0.15 -13.04 -14.75
N GLY A 166 0.65 -12.62 -15.91
CA GLY A 166 -0.18 -11.87 -16.87
C GLY A 166 -0.54 -10.51 -16.29
N ASP A 167 -1.82 -10.20 -16.26
CA ASP A 167 -2.33 -8.95 -15.70
C ASP A 167 -2.66 -9.06 -14.20
N GLU A 168 -2.57 -10.25 -13.61
CA GLU A 168 -2.82 -10.47 -12.19
C GLU A 168 -1.58 -10.13 -11.37
N ILE A 169 -1.78 -9.28 -10.36
CA ILE A 169 -0.81 -8.95 -9.33
C ILE A 169 -1.22 -9.64 -8.03
N THR A 170 -0.28 -10.32 -7.41
CA THR A 170 -0.41 -10.86 -6.06
C THR A 170 0.58 -10.19 -5.14
N VAL A 171 0.08 -9.67 -4.02
CA VAL A 171 0.89 -9.13 -2.92
C VAL A 171 0.71 -10.00 -1.70
N SER A 172 1.79 -10.36 -1.03
CA SER A 172 1.73 -11.12 0.22
C SER A 172 2.79 -10.64 1.20
N GLY A 173 2.45 -10.70 2.48
CA GLY A 173 3.37 -10.26 3.52
C GLY A 173 2.92 -10.68 4.91
N ALA A 174 3.79 -10.40 5.86
CA ALA A 174 3.50 -10.52 7.27
C ALA A 174 3.97 -9.25 7.98
N LEU A 175 3.24 -8.85 9.01
CA LEU A 175 3.61 -7.74 9.87
C LEU A 175 3.27 -8.08 11.32
N THR A 176 4.07 -7.57 12.24
CA THR A 176 3.83 -7.68 13.67
C THR A 176 3.67 -6.28 14.25
N ILE A 177 2.58 -6.05 14.96
CA ILE A 177 2.30 -4.81 15.68
C ILE A 177 2.40 -5.09 17.16
N SER A 178 3.27 -4.38 17.88
CA SER A 178 3.42 -4.52 19.32
C SER A 178 3.04 -3.21 19.99
N GLU A 179 1.98 -3.22 20.77
CA GLU A 179 1.43 -2.03 21.41
C GLU A 179 1.10 -2.27 22.90
N MET A 180 0.98 -1.19 23.64
CA MET A 180 0.54 -1.20 25.03
C MET A 180 -0.84 -0.55 25.10
N LEU A 181 -1.88 -1.34 25.30
CA LEU A 181 -3.21 -0.79 25.56
C LEU A 181 -3.36 -0.43 27.03
N ASP A 182 -3.60 0.85 27.30
CA ASP A 182 -3.83 1.34 28.67
C ASP A 182 -5.34 1.45 28.94
N PHE A 183 -5.83 0.58 29.80
CA PHE A 183 -7.22 0.57 30.23
C PHE A 183 -7.45 1.33 31.54
N GLY A 184 -6.48 2.19 31.96
CA GLY A 184 -6.57 2.98 33.19
C GLY A 184 -6.13 2.25 34.47
N ALA A 185 -5.78 0.97 34.38
CA ALA A 185 -5.26 0.16 35.51
C ALA A 185 -3.82 -0.31 35.27
N GLY A 186 -3.19 0.15 34.21
CA GLY A 186 -1.86 -0.24 33.72
C GLY A 186 -1.94 -0.78 32.29
N GLY A 187 -0.86 -0.62 31.53
CA GLY A 187 -0.80 -1.08 30.15
C GLY A 187 -0.75 -2.60 30.04
N ILE A 188 -1.51 -3.16 29.09
CA ILE A 188 -1.46 -4.57 28.72
C ILE A 188 -0.74 -4.67 27.38
N PRO A 189 0.37 -5.43 27.27
CA PRO A 189 1.04 -5.62 26.01
C PRO A 189 0.16 -6.46 25.09
N ILE A 190 -0.01 -5.97 23.87
CA ILE A 190 -0.69 -6.69 22.78
C ILE A 190 0.31 -6.84 21.64
N GLU A 191 0.41 -8.04 21.11
CA GLU A 191 1.11 -8.34 19.87
C GLU A 191 0.08 -8.84 18.85
N VAL A 192 0.07 -8.22 17.68
CA VAL A 192 -0.83 -8.56 16.58
C VAL A 192 0.03 -9.01 15.41
N ASP A 193 0.00 -10.30 15.13
CA ASP A 193 0.66 -10.88 13.97
C ASP A 193 -0.34 -10.99 12.83
N VAL A 194 -0.04 -10.33 11.72
CA VAL A 194 -0.87 -10.33 10.52
C VAL A 194 -0.12 -11.03 9.40
N THR A 195 -0.77 -11.97 8.75
CA THR A 195 -0.32 -12.56 7.48
C THR A 195 -1.40 -12.32 6.44
N PHE A 196 -1.05 -11.79 5.30
CA PHE A 196 -2.01 -11.50 4.25
C PHE A 196 -1.54 -11.91 2.86
N VAL A 197 -2.52 -12.25 2.02
CA VAL A 197 -2.39 -12.42 0.58
C VAL A 197 -3.49 -11.60 -0.06
N ALA A 198 -3.15 -10.75 -1.01
CA ALA A 198 -4.10 -9.93 -1.74
C ALA A 198 -3.84 -10.02 -3.24
N THR A 199 -4.90 -10.06 -4.03
CA THR A 199 -4.83 -10.17 -5.49
C THR A 199 -5.64 -9.06 -6.16
N GLY A 200 -5.17 -8.64 -7.32
CA GLY A 200 -5.86 -7.66 -8.15
C GLY A 200 -5.38 -7.75 -9.59
N VAL A 201 -6.02 -7.02 -10.46
CA VAL A 201 -5.69 -7.00 -11.89
C VAL A 201 -5.15 -5.61 -12.24
N LEU A 202 -4.02 -5.58 -12.95
CA LEU A 202 -3.50 -4.34 -13.52
C LEU A 202 -4.58 -3.73 -14.43
N PRO A 203 -4.79 -2.42 -14.38
CA PRO A 203 -5.68 -1.77 -15.32
C PRO A 203 -5.18 -2.02 -16.76
N ASP A 204 -6.12 -2.32 -17.65
CA ASP A 204 -5.81 -2.45 -19.07
C ASP A 204 -5.20 -1.15 -19.59
N VAL A 205 -3.98 -1.25 -20.14
CA VAL A 205 -3.36 -0.14 -20.84
C VAL A 205 -3.96 -0.04 -22.23
N LEU A 206 -4.74 1.00 -22.46
CA LEU A 206 -5.26 1.29 -23.81
C LEU A 206 -4.17 2.00 -24.61
N LEU A 207 -3.34 1.20 -25.30
CA LEU A 207 -2.24 1.75 -26.10
C LEU A 207 -2.74 2.80 -27.09
N GLY A 208 -2.14 3.99 -27.03
CA GLY A 208 -2.52 5.14 -27.85
C GLY A 208 -3.44 6.13 -27.17
N ASP A 209 -4.10 5.79 -26.05
CA ASP A 209 -4.90 6.74 -25.24
C ASP A 209 -3.99 7.51 -24.28
N VAL A 210 -3.18 8.38 -24.83
CA VAL A 210 -2.17 9.13 -24.04
C VAL A 210 -2.81 10.30 -23.29
N SER A 211 -4.05 10.67 -23.65
CA SER A 211 -4.85 11.66 -22.93
C SER A 211 -5.57 11.09 -21.72
N LEU A 212 -5.68 9.75 -21.60
CA LEU A 212 -6.41 9.00 -20.58
C LEU A 212 -7.91 9.33 -20.54
N ASP A 213 -8.50 9.63 -21.71
CA ASP A 213 -9.95 9.92 -21.83
C ASP A 213 -10.80 8.67 -22.13
N GLY A 214 -10.17 7.50 -22.27
CA GLY A 214 -10.78 6.20 -22.53
C GLY A 214 -10.99 5.94 -24.04
N THR A 215 -10.45 6.79 -24.92
CA THR A 215 -10.59 6.64 -26.37
C THR A 215 -9.31 7.01 -27.10
N VAL A 216 -8.87 6.17 -28.03
CA VAL A 216 -7.73 6.50 -28.90
C VAL A 216 -8.19 7.33 -30.07
N ASN A 217 -7.80 8.60 -30.12
CA ASN A 217 -8.23 9.54 -31.16
C ASN A 217 -7.20 10.68 -31.34
N PHE A 218 -7.55 11.71 -32.15
CA PHE A 218 -6.63 12.82 -32.42
C PHE A 218 -6.31 13.70 -31.20
N LEU A 219 -7.04 13.59 -30.09
CA LEU A 219 -6.75 14.32 -28.85
C LEU A 219 -5.48 13.77 -28.18
N ASP A 220 -5.08 12.53 -28.48
CA ASP A 220 -3.89 11.88 -27.94
C ASP A 220 -2.58 12.37 -28.58
N ILE A 221 -2.65 13.01 -29.75
CA ILE A 221 -1.44 13.45 -30.45
C ILE A 221 -0.65 14.47 -29.62
N ALA A 222 -1.31 15.45 -29.01
CA ALA A 222 -0.63 16.48 -28.25
C ALA A 222 -0.01 15.93 -26.96
N PRO A 223 -0.70 15.11 -26.14
CA PRO A 223 -0.10 14.36 -25.04
C PRO A 223 1.07 13.47 -25.46
N PHE A 224 0.94 12.68 -26.53
CA PHE A 224 2.01 11.83 -27.04
C PHE A 224 3.29 12.63 -27.38
N ILE A 225 3.14 13.77 -28.08
CA ILE A 225 4.26 14.65 -28.39
C ILE A 225 4.88 15.22 -27.09
N ALA A 226 4.07 15.52 -26.08
CA ALA A 226 4.55 16.04 -24.81
C ALA A 226 5.41 14.99 -24.08
N VAL A 227 4.94 13.75 -23.96
CA VAL A 227 5.69 12.64 -23.34
C VAL A 227 7.00 12.39 -24.10
N LEU A 228 6.93 12.27 -25.44
CA LEU A 228 8.10 12.06 -26.30
C LEU A 228 9.13 13.18 -26.16
N SER A 229 8.67 14.45 -26.10
CA SER A 229 9.56 15.62 -26.03
C SER A 229 10.21 15.76 -24.64
N ALA A 230 9.49 15.36 -23.59
CA ALA A 230 9.99 15.35 -22.22
C ALA A 230 10.95 14.18 -21.95
N GLN A 231 11.06 13.22 -22.88
CA GLN A 231 11.73 11.93 -22.66
C GLN A 231 11.18 11.22 -21.39
N GLY A 232 9.86 11.43 -21.15
CA GLY A 232 9.12 10.76 -20.09
C GLY A 232 8.70 9.36 -20.52
N PHE A 233 8.11 8.63 -19.57
CA PHE A 233 7.47 7.36 -19.84
C PHE A 233 5.97 7.48 -19.54
N GLN A 234 5.15 6.91 -20.39
CA GLN A 234 3.72 6.69 -20.21
C GLN A 234 3.37 5.39 -20.94
N ALA A 235 2.73 4.46 -20.24
CA ALA A 235 2.49 3.11 -20.76
C ALA A 235 1.64 3.14 -22.03
N GLU A 236 0.66 4.03 -22.11
CA GLU A 236 -0.19 4.24 -23.30
C GLU A 236 0.57 4.80 -24.50
N ALA A 237 1.73 5.43 -24.26
CA ALA A 237 2.61 5.99 -25.29
C ALA A 237 3.73 5.06 -25.73
N ASP A 238 4.04 4.01 -24.95
CA ASP A 238 5.00 2.95 -25.29
C ASP A 238 4.32 1.90 -26.16
N ILE A 239 4.08 2.26 -27.42
CA ILE A 239 3.23 1.47 -28.33
C ILE A 239 3.94 0.20 -28.79
N ASP A 240 5.26 0.20 -28.91
CA ASP A 240 6.04 -0.96 -29.30
C ASP A 240 6.40 -1.89 -28.10
N GLY A 241 6.06 -1.47 -26.87
CA GLY A 241 6.22 -2.26 -25.64
C GLY A 241 7.66 -2.49 -25.23
N ASN A 242 8.59 -1.61 -25.64
CA ASN A 242 10.00 -1.77 -25.32
C ASN A 242 10.43 -1.16 -23.97
N GLY A 243 9.50 -0.53 -23.23
CA GLY A 243 9.72 0.13 -21.94
C GLY A 243 10.26 1.55 -22.03
N VAL A 244 10.27 2.16 -23.22
CA VAL A 244 10.78 3.52 -23.46
C VAL A 244 9.97 4.23 -24.52
N VAL A 245 9.36 5.36 -24.19
CA VAL A 245 8.68 6.21 -25.18
C VAL A 245 9.71 6.98 -25.99
N ASN A 246 9.85 6.63 -27.27
CA ASN A 246 10.85 7.19 -28.17
C ASN A 246 10.35 7.29 -29.62
N PHE A 247 11.22 7.56 -30.58
CA PHE A 247 10.82 7.71 -31.98
C PHE A 247 10.33 6.41 -32.63
N LEU A 248 10.56 5.25 -32.04
CA LEU A 248 10.05 3.97 -32.55
C LEU A 248 8.54 3.82 -32.32
N ASP A 249 7.99 4.52 -31.34
CA ASP A 249 6.55 4.51 -31.03
C ASP A 249 5.72 5.36 -31.99
N ILE A 250 6.35 6.31 -32.71
CA ILE A 250 5.62 7.23 -33.59
C ILE A 250 4.85 6.49 -34.68
N GLN A 251 5.49 5.57 -35.39
CA GLN A 251 4.82 4.87 -36.48
C GLN A 251 3.70 3.96 -35.96
N PRO A 252 3.91 3.12 -34.93
CA PRO A 252 2.83 2.35 -34.32
C PRO A 252 1.68 3.23 -33.81
N PHE A 253 1.96 4.40 -33.21
CA PHE A 253 0.93 5.34 -32.78
C PHE A 253 0.07 5.85 -33.94
N ILE A 254 0.69 6.25 -35.06
CA ILE A 254 -0.03 6.68 -36.28
C ILE A 254 -0.88 5.54 -36.84
N ASP A 255 -0.37 4.31 -36.81
CA ASP A 255 -1.09 3.13 -37.31
C ASP A 255 -2.35 2.85 -36.47
N ILE A 256 -2.30 3.03 -35.16
CA ILE A 256 -3.48 2.92 -34.28
C ILE A 256 -4.49 4.04 -34.58
N LEU A 257 -4.05 5.29 -34.69
CA LEU A 257 -4.93 6.45 -34.97
C LEU A 257 -5.63 6.37 -36.35
N SER A 258 -5.12 5.56 -37.26
CA SER A 258 -5.64 5.44 -38.62
C SER A 258 -6.66 4.30 -38.81
N GLN A 259 -6.97 3.55 -37.75
CA GLN A 259 -7.97 2.45 -37.75
C GLN A 259 -9.38 2.97 -37.48
#